data_90417ae09b29212cbc042397b7485ea6
#
_entry.id   90417ae09b29212cbc042397b7485ea6
#
_cell.length_a   1.000
_cell.length_b   1.000
_cell.length_c   1.000
_cell.angle_alpha   90.00
_cell.angle_beta   90.00
_cell.angle_gamma   90.00
#
_symmetry.space_group_name_H-M   'P 1'
#
loop_
_entity.id
_entity.type
_entity.pdbx_description
1 polymer ?
#
loop_
_entity_poly.entity_id
_entity_poly.type
_entity_poly.pdbx_seq_one_letter_code
_entity_poly.pdbx_strand_id
1 'polypeptide(L)'
;ELKGETGMAKYVMALDAGTTSNRCILFNEKGEICSMAQKEFRQFFPNPGWVEHDANEIWSSMLGVSVEAMNMIGAAASDIAAIGITNQRETSIVWNKETGEPIYNAIVWQCRRTSDIADGLKKKGLEEVYRKKTGLIIDAYFSATKIKWILDYV
;
A
#
# COMPACT_ATOMS: atom_id res chain seq x y z
N GLU A 1 21.48 39.99 -9.46
CA GLU A 1 21.91 38.79 -8.67
C GLU A 1 20.78 38.40 -7.71
N LEU A 2 19.92 37.49 -8.15
CA LEU A 2 18.94 36.88 -7.28
C LEU A 2 19.68 35.76 -6.54
N LYS A 3 20.16 36.01 -5.33
CA LYS A 3 20.51 34.97 -4.37
C LYS A 3 19.19 34.27 -3.99
N GLY A 4 18.95 33.11 -4.59
CA GLY A 4 17.91 32.20 -4.12
C GLY A 4 18.24 31.82 -2.68
N GLU A 5 17.43 32.29 -1.72
CA GLU A 5 17.36 31.66 -0.42
C GLU A 5 16.94 30.20 -0.66
N THR A 6 17.88 29.29 -0.43
CA THR A 6 17.54 27.88 -0.29
C THR A 6 16.72 27.76 0.99
N GLY A 7 15.41 27.96 0.86
CA GLY A 7 14.49 27.80 1.96
C GLY A 7 14.69 26.38 2.54
N MET A 8 14.94 26.27 3.85
CA MET A 8 14.96 24.97 4.51
C MET A 8 13.62 24.30 4.28
N ALA A 9 13.65 23.03 3.91
CA ALA A 9 12.45 22.20 3.78
C ALA A 9 11.67 22.24 5.10
N LYS A 10 10.36 22.50 5.02
CA LYS A 10 9.52 22.87 6.18
C LYS A 10 8.63 21.75 6.68
N TYR A 11 8.40 20.73 5.84
CA TYR A 11 7.39 19.71 6.11
C TYR A 11 7.93 18.31 5.93
N VAL A 12 7.37 17.38 6.72
CA VAL A 12 7.46 15.94 6.48
C VAL A 12 6.11 15.49 5.94
N MET A 13 6.13 14.78 4.81
CA MET A 13 4.95 14.18 4.19
C MET A 13 4.76 12.75 4.67
N ALA A 14 3.61 12.43 5.24
CA ALA A 14 3.21 11.07 5.58
C ALA A 14 2.16 10.57 4.57
N LEU A 15 2.49 9.47 3.87
CA LEU A 15 1.60 8.78 2.93
C LEU A 15 1.06 7.51 3.59
N ASP A 16 -0.25 7.47 3.80
CA ASP A 16 -0.95 6.33 4.40
C ASP A 16 -1.81 5.63 3.36
N ALA A 17 -1.30 4.51 2.85
CA ALA A 17 -2.05 3.63 1.95
C ALA A 17 -2.92 2.68 2.78
N GLY A 18 -4.11 3.14 3.15
CA GLY A 18 -5.08 2.35 3.91
C GLY A 18 -5.81 1.30 3.06
N THR A 19 -6.63 0.48 3.69
CA THR A 19 -7.39 -0.58 2.99
C THR A 19 -8.52 -0.02 2.11
N THR A 20 -9.13 1.10 2.51
CA THR A 20 -10.28 1.67 1.79
C THR A 20 -10.03 3.04 1.22
N SER A 21 -8.94 3.70 1.65
CA SER A 21 -8.60 5.06 1.23
C SER A 21 -7.12 5.32 1.36
N ASN A 22 -6.63 6.26 0.57
CA ASN A 22 -5.30 6.84 0.70
C ASN A 22 -5.39 8.19 1.40
N ARG A 23 -4.37 8.50 2.20
CA ARG A 23 -4.26 9.74 2.95
C ARG A 23 -2.86 10.32 2.83
N CYS A 24 -2.78 11.64 2.69
CA CYS A 24 -1.53 12.39 2.82
C CYS A 24 -1.67 13.39 3.96
N ILE A 25 -0.68 13.45 4.85
CA ILE A 25 -0.62 14.41 5.95
C ILE A 25 0.72 15.15 5.87
N LEU A 26 0.70 16.47 5.97
CA LEU A 26 1.90 17.28 6.09
C LEU A 26 2.09 17.75 7.54
N PHE A 27 3.24 17.44 8.10
CA PHE A 27 3.64 17.83 9.44
C PHE A 27 4.73 18.90 9.38
N ASN A 28 4.69 19.90 10.29
CA ASN A 28 5.79 20.84 10.48
C ASN A 28 6.89 20.24 11.38
N GLU A 29 7.94 21.03 11.64
CA GLU A 29 9.08 20.63 12.50
C GLU A 29 8.68 20.33 13.94
N LYS A 30 7.54 20.83 14.41
CA LYS A 30 7.01 20.55 15.76
C LYS A 30 6.16 19.29 15.83
N GLY A 31 5.92 18.61 14.67
CA GLY A 31 5.03 17.47 14.59
C GLY A 31 3.55 17.85 14.55
N GLU A 32 3.21 19.10 14.30
CA GLU A 32 1.83 19.57 14.17
C GLU A 32 1.33 19.31 12.73
N ILE A 33 0.07 18.88 12.60
CA ILE A 33 -0.58 18.69 11.29
C ILE A 33 -0.86 20.06 10.67
N CYS A 34 -0.28 20.31 9.49
CA CYS A 34 -0.50 21.52 8.72
C CYS A 34 -1.58 21.37 7.65
N SER A 35 -1.66 20.19 7.03
CA SER A 35 -2.71 19.86 6.07
C SER A 35 -2.93 18.35 6.01
N MET A 36 -4.11 17.94 5.53
CA MET A 36 -4.46 16.54 5.32
C MET A 36 -5.47 16.43 4.19
N ALA A 37 -5.20 15.52 3.26
CA ALA A 37 -6.15 15.11 2.21
C ALA A 37 -6.34 13.60 2.23
N GLN A 38 -7.55 13.14 1.91
CA GLN A 38 -7.90 11.73 1.89
C GLN A 38 -8.85 11.44 0.74
N LYS A 39 -8.68 10.28 0.09
CA LYS A 39 -9.55 9.82 -0.99
C LYS A 39 -9.77 8.32 -0.89
N GLU A 40 -11.04 7.91 -0.94
CA GLU A 40 -11.43 6.52 -1.07
C GLU A 40 -11.17 6.02 -2.50
N PHE A 41 -10.96 4.71 -2.64
CA PHE A 41 -10.84 4.01 -3.92
C PHE A 41 -11.73 2.76 -3.93
N ARG A 42 -11.98 2.22 -5.14
CA ARG A 42 -12.94 1.13 -5.32
C ARG A 42 -12.45 -0.18 -4.72
N GLN A 43 -13.39 -0.89 -4.11
CA GLN A 43 -13.21 -2.25 -3.63
C GLN A 43 -13.91 -3.20 -4.62
N PHE A 44 -13.24 -4.27 -5.04
CA PHE A 44 -13.81 -5.28 -5.92
C PHE A 44 -14.02 -6.59 -5.18
N PHE A 45 -15.18 -7.19 -5.35
CA PHE A 45 -15.59 -8.46 -4.73
C PHE A 45 -16.05 -9.44 -5.82
N PRO A 46 -15.12 -9.95 -6.68
CA PRO A 46 -15.51 -10.72 -7.87
C PRO A 46 -16.16 -12.07 -7.56
N ASN A 47 -15.86 -12.64 -6.39
CA ASN A 47 -16.47 -13.89 -5.90
C ASN A 47 -16.66 -13.82 -4.38
N PRO A 48 -17.50 -14.69 -3.77
CA PRO A 48 -17.64 -14.76 -2.32
C PRO A 48 -16.28 -14.93 -1.62
N GLY A 49 -15.97 -14.05 -0.69
CA GLY A 49 -14.72 -14.04 0.05
C GLY A 49 -13.49 -13.53 -0.72
N TRP A 50 -13.65 -13.08 -1.96
CA TRP A 50 -12.58 -12.45 -2.72
C TRP A 50 -12.60 -10.94 -2.55
N VAL A 51 -11.42 -10.35 -2.38
CA VAL A 51 -11.27 -8.89 -2.26
C VAL A 51 -10.07 -8.46 -3.10
N GLU A 52 -10.31 -7.51 -3.98
CA GLU A 52 -9.30 -6.97 -4.89
C GLU A 52 -9.32 -5.45 -4.93
N HIS A 53 -8.18 -4.86 -5.26
CA HIS A 53 -8.04 -3.44 -5.58
C HIS A 53 -7.33 -3.25 -6.91
N ASP A 54 -7.65 -2.17 -7.63
CA ASP A 54 -6.86 -1.71 -8.76
C ASP A 54 -5.60 -0.99 -8.25
N ALA A 55 -4.42 -1.55 -8.55
CA ALA A 55 -3.15 -0.98 -8.11
C ALA A 55 -2.90 0.41 -8.71
N ASN A 56 -3.34 0.66 -9.95
CA ASN A 56 -3.21 1.97 -10.60
C ASN A 56 -4.15 3.00 -9.97
N GLU A 57 -5.35 2.59 -9.53
CA GLU A 57 -6.26 3.48 -8.78
C GLU A 57 -5.68 3.85 -7.40
N ILE A 58 -5.05 2.90 -6.69
CA ILE A 58 -4.34 3.19 -5.44
C ILE A 58 -3.24 4.23 -5.69
N TRP A 59 -2.40 4.02 -6.72
CA TRP A 59 -1.30 4.93 -7.05
C TRP A 59 -1.80 6.33 -7.41
N SER A 60 -2.75 6.41 -8.35
CA SER A 60 -3.28 7.71 -8.82
C SER A 60 -3.98 8.49 -7.71
N SER A 61 -4.72 7.81 -6.83
CA SER A 61 -5.35 8.45 -5.68
C SER A 61 -4.33 8.93 -4.64
N MET A 62 -3.24 8.17 -4.41
CA MET A 62 -2.16 8.60 -3.52
C MET A 62 -1.46 9.86 -4.04
N LEU A 63 -1.15 9.92 -5.34
CA LEU A 63 -0.61 11.12 -5.97
C LEU A 63 -1.58 12.30 -5.84
N GLY A 64 -2.88 12.05 -6.08
CA GLY A 64 -3.92 13.07 -5.97
C GLY A 64 -3.98 13.70 -4.58
N VAL A 65 -4.04 12.90 -3.51
CA VAL A 65 -4.10 13.41 -2.14
C VAL A 65 -2.79 14.09 -1.72
N SER A 66 -1.64 13.68 -2.28
CA SER A 66 -0.35 14.33 -2.01
C SER A 66 -0.33 15.75 -2.57
N VAL A 67 -0.77 15.91 -3.82
CA VAL A 67 -0.87 17.23 -4.47
C VAL A 67 -1.91 18.10 -3.76
N GLU A 68 -3.05 17.55 -3.42
CA GLU A 68 -4.11 18.26 -2.70
C GLU A 68 -3.63 18.79 -1.34
N ALA A 69 -2.99 17.93 -0.53
CA ALA A 69 -2.46 18.34 0.77
C ALA A 69 -1.41 19.47 0.66
N MET A 70 -0.52 19.42 -0.34
CA MET A 70 0.43 20.50 -0.59
C MET A 70 -0.27 21.79 -1.01
N ASN A 71 -1.25 21.71 -1.92
CA ASN A 71 -1.96 22.89 -2.42
C ASN A 71 -2.76 23.60 -1.32
N MET A 72 -3.32 22.86 -0.35
CA MET A 72 -4.08 23.44 0.77
C MET A 72 -3.31 24.48 1.58
N ILE A 73 -1.98 24.36 1.62
CA ILE A 73 -1.09 25.27 2.38
C ILE A 73 -0.09 25.99 1.50
N GLY A 74 -0.20 25.88 0.17
CA GLY A 74 0.69 26.51 -0.78
C GLY A 74 2.14 25.98 -0.72
N ALA A 75 2.34 24.73 -0.26
CA ALA A 75 3.66 24.12 -0.19
C ALA A 75 4.15 23.68 -1.58
N ALA A 76 5.41 23.96 -1.88
CA ALA A 76 6.11 23.46 -3.05
C ALA A 76 6.80 22.12 -2.73
N ALA A 77 7.17 21.34 -3.75
CA ALA A 77 7.92 20.10 -3.56
C ALA A 77 9.25 20.31 -2.82
N SER A 78 9.90 21.46 -3.02
CA SER A 78 11.12 21.87 -2.32
C SER A 78 10.93 22.10 -0.82
N ASP A 79 9.70 22.30 -0.36
CA ASP A 79 9.38 22.45 1.07
C ASP A 79 9.25 21.11 1.79
N ILE A 80 9.28 19.97 1.07
CA ILE A 80 9.18 18.62 1.63
C ILE A 80 10.58 18.10 1.96
N ALA A 81 10.87 17.95 3.25
CA ALA A 81 12.15 17.45 3.75
C ALA A 81 12.29 15.93 3.61
N ALA A 82 11.20 15.20 3.85
CA ALA A 82 11.17 13.74 3.83
C ALA A 82 9.76 13.22 3.58
N ILE A 83 9.68 11.97 3.10
CA ILE A 83 8.43 11.25 2.90
C ILE A 83 8.47 9.98 3.74
N GLY A 84 7.49 9.80 4.62
CA GLY A 84 7.22 8.54 5.31
C GLY A 84 6.05 7.82 4.65
N ILE A 85 6.16 6.50 4.48
CA ILE A 85 5.14 5.70 3.81
C ILE A 85 4.71 4.56 4.73
N THR A 86 3.39 4.40 4.91
CA THR A 86 2.81 3.17 5.44
C THR A 86 1.91 2.52 4.37
N ASN A 87 1.94 1.19 4.30
CA ASN A 87 1.28 0.41 3.26
C ASN A 87 0.05 -0.36 3.77
N GLN A 88 -0.70 -0.95 2.84
CA GLN A 88 -1.59 -2.07 3.12
C GLN A 88 -0.76 -3.33 3.30
N ARG A 89 -0.46 -3.70 4.54
CA ARG A 89 0.30 -4.92 4.83
C ARG A 89 -0.40 -6.13 4.25
N GLU A 90 0.38 -7.11 3.75
CA GLU A 90 -0.06 -8.40 3.19
C GLU A 90 -0.90 -8.32 1.90
N THR A 91 -1.32 -7.15 1.46
CA THR A 91 -1.90 -6.98 0.13
C THR A 91 -0.81 -7.19 -0.91
N SER A 92 -1.05 -8.09 -1.87
CA SER A 92 -0.04 -8.54 -2.83
C SER A 92 -0.30 -7.97 -4.22
N ILE A 93 0.73 -7.36 -4.80
CA ILE A 93 0.75 -6.84 -6.16
C ILE A 93 1.93 -7.45 -6.89
N VAL A 94 1.69 -7.95 -8.11
CA VAL A 94 2.74 -8.40 -9.03
C VAL A 94 2.63 -7.58 -10.30
N TRP A 95 3.76 -7.10 -10.80
CA TRP A 95 3.80 -6.24 -11.99
C TRP A 95 4.92 -6.66 -12.95
N ASN A 96 4.77 -6.29 -14.21
CA ASN A 96 5.81 -6.48 -15.22
C ASN A 96 6.97 -5.53 -14.91
N LYS A 97 8.17 -6.08 -14.77
CA LYS A 97 9.37 -5.31 -14.41
C LYS A 97 9.76 -4.26 -15.46
N GLU A 98 9.49 -4.54 -16.74
CA GLU A 98 9.90 -3.67 -17.84
C GLU A 98 8.90 -2.53 -18.08
N THR A 99 7.60 -2.82 -17.95
CA THR A 99 6.53 -1.85 -18.22
C THR A 99 6.03 -1.13 -16.99
N GLY A 100 6.21 -1.72 -15.79
CA GLY A 100 5.63 -1.24 -14.54
C GLY A 100 4.15 -1.58 -14.37
N GLU A 101 3.51 -2.20 -15.36
CA GLU A 101 2.08 -2.48 -15.32
C GLU A 101 1.76 -3.68 -14.42
N PRO A 102 0.75 -3.57 -13.54
CA PRO A 102 0.25 -4.71 -12.77
C PRO A 102 -0.26 -5.81 -13.70
N ILE A 103 0.13 -7.06 -13.45
CA ILE A 103 -0.36 -8.20 -14.25
C ILE A 103 -1.74 -8.69 -13.81
N TYR A 104 -2.16 -8.28 -12.63
CA TYR A 104 -3.45 -8.62 -12.01
C TYR A 104 -3.80 -7.56 -10.96
N ASN A 105 -5.09 -7.49 -10.56
CA ASN A 105 -5.50 -6.66 -9.44
C ASN A 105 -4.73 -7.03 -8.15
N ALA A 106 -4.52 -6.06 -7.28
CA ALA A 106 -3.98 -6.32 -5.95
C ALA A 106 -4.90 -7.28 -5.18
N ILE A 107 -4.36 -8.41 -4.72
CA ILE A 107 -5.10 -9.34 -3.86
C ILE A 107 -4.97 -8.85 -2.42
N VAL A 108 -6.08 -8.40 -1.85
CA VAL A 108 -6.13 -7.73 -0.55
C VAL A 108 -5.91 -8.72 0.59
N TRP A 109 -5.35 -8.29 1.70
CA TRP A 109 -5.10 -9.07 2.90
C TRP A 109 -6.35 -9.80 3.43
N GLN A 110 -7.54 -9.23 3.25
CA GLN A 110 -8.83 -9.81 3.63
C GLN A 110 -9.29 -10.97 2.73
N CYS A 111 -8.67 -11.10 1.53
CA CYS A 111 -9.11 -12.07 0.53
C CYS A 111 -8.89 -13.51 0.99
N ARG A 112 -9.94 -14.34 0.87
CA ARG A 112 -9.93 -15.74 1.31
C ARG A 112 -9.74 -16.76 0.16
N ARG A 113 -9.48 -16.30 -1.09
CA ARG A 113 -9.32 -17.18 -2.27
C ARG A 113 -8.24 -18.24 -2.13
N THR A 114 -7.25 -18.00 -1.26
CA THR A 114 -6.11 -18.89 -1.05
C THR A 114 -6.23 -19.77 0.20
N SER A 115 -7.42 -19.82 0.82
CA SER A 115 -7.65 -20.65 2.02
C SER A 115 -7.33 -22.12 1.78
N ASP A 116 -7.71 -22.67 0.62
CA ASP A 116 -7.42 -24.06 0.26
C ASP A 116 -5.92 -24.35 0.16
N ILE A 117 -5.14 -23.39 -0.35
CA ILE A 117 -3.66 -23.48 -0.40
C ILE A 117 -3.11 -23.52 1.03
N ALA A 118 -3.57 -22.61 1.88
CA ALA A 118 -3.16 -22.56 3.29
C ALA A 118 -3.52 -23.86 4.03
N ASP A 119 -4.72 -24.35 3.86
CA ASP A 119 -5.19 -25.60 4.48
C ASP A 119 -4.44 -26.83 3.94
N GLY A 120 -4.08 -26.83 2.66
CA GLY A 120 -3.22 -27.86 2.07
C GLY A 120 -1.83 -27.91 2.72
N LEU A 121 -1.24 -26.75 3.04
CA LEU A 121 0.05 -26.66 3.76
C LEU A 121 -0.07 -27.15 5.21
N LYS A 122 -1.15 -26.82 5.91
CA LYS A 122 -1.44 -27.33 7.26
C LYS A 122 -1.59 -28.86 7.27
N LYS A 123 -2.36 -29.42 6.32
CA LYS A 123 -2.52 -30.88 6.18
C LYS A 123 -1.20 -31.61 5.93
N LYS A 124 -0.18 -30.93 5.37
CA LYS A 124 1.18 -31.47 5.22
C LYS A 124 2.03 -31.34 6.49
N GLY A 125 1.49 -30.84 7.59
CA GLY A 125 2.18 -30.71 8.88
C GLY A 125 3.25 -29.61 8.89
N LEU A 126 3.14 -28.59 8.04
CA LEU A 126 4.17 -27.55 7.89
C LEU A 126 4.04 -26.39 8.90
N GLU A 127 3.07 -26.41 9.82
CA GLU A 127 2.79 -25.30 10.74
C GLU A 127 3.96 -25.01 11.67
N GLU A 128 4.59 -26.03 12.23
CA GLU A 128 5.73 -25.85 13.14
C GLU A 128 6.95 -25.25 12.40
N VAL A 129 7.24 -25.76 11.19
CA VAL A 129 8.33 -25.25 10.35
C VAL A 129 8.10 -23.79 9.99
N TYR A 130 6.88 -23.44 9.63
CA TYR A 130 6.49 -22.06 9.30
C TYR A 130 6.68 -21.14 10.51
N ARG A 131 6.13 -21.52 11.65
CA ARG A 131 6.24 -20.74 12.89
C ARG A 131 7.69 -20.56 13.32
N LYS A 132 8.49 -21.61 13.25
CA LYS A 132 9.92 -21.55 13.64
C LYS A 132 10.73 -20.63 12.74
N LYS A 133 10.42 -20.58 11.42
CA LYS A 133 11.17 -19.78 10.45
C LYS A 133 10.69 -18.34 10.32
N THR A 134 9.41 -18.07 10.54
CA THR A 134 8.79 -16.77 10.25
C THR A 134 8.18 -16.09 11.48
N GLY A 135 7.89 -16.83 12.54
CA GLY A 135 7.07 -16.37 13.66
C GLY A 135 5.57 -16.31 13.36
N LEU A 136 5.16 -16.64 12.13
CA LEU A 136 3.79 -16.50 11.64
C LEU A 136 3.06 -17.85 11.61
N ILE A 137 1.73 -17.77 11.49
CA ILE A 137 0.87 -18.94 11.20
C ILE A 137 0.70 -19.12 9.69
N ILE A 138 0.23 -20.29 9.26
CA ILE A 138 -0.19 -20.52 7.86
C ILE A 138 -1.63 -20.02 7.72
N ASP A 139 -1.85 -18.97 6.95
CA ASP A 139 -3.17 -18.40 6.67
C ASP A 139 -3.20 -17.71 5.31
N ALA A 140 -4.38 -17.64 4.69
CA ALA A 140 -4.63 -16.88 3.46
C ALA A 140 -4.39 -15.36 3.62
N TYR A 141 -4.35 -14.87 4.85
CA TYR A 141 -4.01 -13.48 5.18
C TYR A 141 -2.65 -13.06 4.61
N PHE A 142 -1.62 -13.94 4.70
CA PHE A 142 -0.24 -13.62 4.33
C PHE A 142 0.01 -13.69 2.82
N SER A 143 1.07 -13.00 2.36
CA SER A 143 1.34 -12.76 0.94
C SER A 143 1.72 -14.02 0.16
N ALA A 144 2.39 -14.99 0.77
CA ALA A 144 2.95 -16.15 0.07
C ALA A 144 1.92 -16.95 -0.72
N THR A 145 0.75 -17.23 -0.13
CA THR A 145 -0.33 -17.97 -0.80
C THR A 145 -0.97 -17.17 -1.93
N LYS A 146 -1.04 -15.83 -1.81
CA LYS A 146 -1.55 -14.94 -2.86
C LYS A 146 -0.61 -14.90 -4.06
N ILE A 147 0.70 -14.80 -3.82
CA ILE A 147 1.71 -14.87 -4.88
C ILE A 147 1.65 -16.24 -5.59
N LYS A 148 1.57 -17.34 -4.82
CA LYS A 148 1.40 -18.68 -5.39
C LYS A 148 0.16 -18.76 -6.28
N TRP A 149 -0.97 -18.23 -5.83
CA TRP A 149 -2.20 -18.20 -6.61
C TRP A 149 -2.02 -17.42 -7.93
N ILE A 150 -1.37 -16.25 -7.91
CA ILE A 150 -1.09 -15.47 -9.11
C ILE A 150 -0.22 -16.29 -10.08
N LEU A 151 0.82 -16.97 -9.62
CA LEU A 151 1.69 -17.79 -10.44
C LEU A 151 0.98 -19.00 -11.07
N ASP A 152 -0.05 -19.53 -10.42
CA ASP A 152 -0.77 -20.69 -10.90
C ASP A 152 -1.92 -20.34 -11.86
N TYR A 153 -2.56 -19.19 -11.71
CA TYR A 153 -3.84 -18.89 -12.36
C TYR A 153 -3.85 -17.64 -13.23
N VAL A 154 -2.82 -16.81 -13.17
CA VAL A 154 -2.66 -15.59 -14.00
C VAL A 154 -1.54 -15.77 -15.10
#